data_cce2d7b86c6c4fb27709ec06f324244e
#
_entry.id   cce2d7b86c6c4fb27709ec06f324244e
#
_cell.length_a   1.000
_cell.length_b   1.000
_cell.length_c   1.000
_cell.angle_alpha   90.00
_cell.angle_beta   90.00
_cell.angle_gamma   90.00
#
_symmetry.space_group_name_H-M   'P 1'
#
loop_
_entity.id
_entity.type
_entity.pdbx_description
1 polymer ?
#
loop_
_entity_poly.entity_id
_entity_poly.type
_entity_poly.pdbx_seq_one_letter_code
_entity_poly.pdbx_strand_id
1 'polypeptide(L)'
;MGLFDKKVCDICGEKIGLLGNRKLDDGNLCKDCAKKLSPWFEERRHSTVEDIKKQLAYREQNKEAVRNFRVTRDLKADNNYHVFIDDNHQKFAIGTKMDVETNPDILDLSQVTSCRMDVEQDRTEEQYRDQNGEMRDYVPPRYKYSYKYKMMI
;
A
#
# COMPACT_ATOMS: atom_id res chain seq x y z
N MET A 1 -5.23 38.28 14.86
CA MET A 1 -4.93 37.00 14.18
C MET A 1 -3.89 36.27 15.02
N GLY A 2 -4.36 35.28 15.77
CA GLY A 2 -3.48 34.49 16.64
C GLY A 2 -2.68 33.50 15.81
N LEU A 3 -1.37 33.44 16.01
CA LEU A 3 -0.46 32.45 15.44
C LEU A 3 -0.81 30.98 15.80
N PHE A 4 -1.92 30.78 16.50
CA PHE A 4 -2.38 29.49 17.05
C PHE A 4 -3.88 29.24 16.84
N ASP A 5 -4.45 29.65 15.71
CA ASP A 5 -5.80 29.22 15.38
C ASP A 5 -5.82 27.69 15.25
N LYS A 6 -6.45 27.06 16.25
CA LYS A 6 -6.59 25.60 16.31
C LYS A 6 -7.45 25.15 15.14
N LYS A 7 -6.82 24.52 14.16
CA LYS A 7 -7.53 23.94 13.03
C LYS A 7 -8.47 22.83 13.50
N VAL A 8 -9.61 22.72 12.86
CA VAL A 8 -10.63 21.72 13.12
C VAL A 8 -10.74 20.81 11.90
N CYS A 9 -10.97 19.53 12.12
CA CYS A 9 -11.19 18.56 11.06
C CYS A 9 -12.58 18.74 10.46
N ASP A 10 -12.66 18.98 9.16
CA ASP A 10 -13.92 19.18 8.44
C ASP A 10 -14.76 17.89 8.28
N ILE A 11 -14.21 16.74 8.70
CA ILE A 11 -14.91 15.44 8.68
C ILE A 11 -15.51 15.11 10.04
N CYS A 12 -14.71 15.13 11.12
CA CYS A 12 -15.17 14.70 12.45
C CYS A 12 -15.38 15.83 13.46
N GLY A 13 -15.01 17.07 13.13
CA GLY A 13 -15.13 18.23 14.01
C GLY A 13 -14.09 18.32 15.12
N GLU A 14 -13.16 17.35 15.22
CA GLU A 14 -12.13 17.33 16.24
C GLU A 14 -11.03 18.36 16.00
N LYS A 15 -10.49 18.91 17.10
CA LYS A 15 -9.34 19.84 17.02
C LYS A 15 -8.10 19.12 16.53
N ILE A 16 -7.42 19.73 15.58
CA ILE A 16 -6.18 19.19 15.00
C ILE A 16 -4.99 19.79 15.75
N GLY A 17 -4.13 18.93 16.27
CA GLY A 17 -2.86 19.33 16.89
C GLY A 17 -1.87 19.93 15.89
N LEU A 18 -0.80 20.55 16.41
CA LEU A 18 0.16 21.36 15.65
C LEU A 18 0.74 20.68 14.38
N LEU A 19 0.96 19.37 14.41
CA LEU A 19 1.51 18.56 13.30
C LEU A 19 0.52 17.55 12.72
N GLY A 20 -0.74 17.59 13.17
CA GLY A 20 -1.76 16.59 12.80
C GLY A 20 -2.56 16.92 11.55
N ASN A 21 -2.45 18.13 11.02
CA ASN A 21 -3.25 18.55 9.87
C ASN A 21 -2.80 17.90 8.57
N ARG A 22 -3.74 17.29 7.89
CA ARG A 22 -3.63 16.80 6.51
C ARG A 22 -4.46 17.74 5.63
N LYS A 23 -3.83 18.82 5.18
CA LYS A 23 -4.50 19.86 4.38
C LYS A 23 -5.16 19.26 3.14
N LEU A 24 -6.40 19.69 2.90
CA LEU A 24 -7.16 19.45 1.68
C LEU A 24 -7.15 20.72 0.81
N ASP A 25 -7.74 20.63 -0.35
CA ASP A 25 -7.83 21.77 -1.28
C ASP A 25 -8.69 22.89 -0.67
N ASP A 26 -9.79 22.54 -0.03
CA ASP A 26 -10.77 23.43 0.57
C ASP A 26 -10.99 23.26 2.07
N GLY A 27 -10.11 22.47 2.77
CA GLY A 27 -10.33 22.21 4.19
C GLY A 27 -9.18 21.51 4.91
N ASN A 28 -9.48 20.98 6.09
CA ASN A 28 -8.54 20.33 7.00
C ASN A 28 -9.01 18.93 7.37
N LEU A 29 -8.08 18.00 7.44
CA LEU A 29 -8.34 16.61 7.81
C LEU A 29 -7.42 16.20 8.97
N CYS A 30 -7.96 15.59 10.01
CA CYS A 30 -7.16 15.04 11.10
C CYS A 30 -6.49 13.73 10.69
N LYS A 31 -5.45 13.36 11.45
CA LYS A 31 -4.70 12.11 11.24
C LYS A 31 -5.59 10.87 11.30
N ASP A 32 -6.57 10.84 12.20
CA ASP A 32 -7.42 9.67 12.42
C ASP A 32 -8.44 9.48 11.30
N CYS A 33 -9.01 10.57 10.77
CA CYS A 33 -9.83 10.51 9.56
C CYS A 33 -9.01 10.13 8.34
N ALA A 34 -7.78 10.65 8.22
CA ALA A 34 -6.88 10.30 7.10
C ALA A 34 -6.52 8.80 7.07
N LYS A 35 -6.37 8.16 8.23
CA LYS A 35 -6.08 6.71 8.32
C LYS A 35 -7.21 5.82 7.82
N LYS A 36 -8.44 6.33 7.75
CA LYS A 36 -9.61 5.59 7.28
C LYS A 36 -9.72 5.56 5.76
N LEU A 37 -8.97 6.39 5.06
CA LEU A 37 -8.91 6.41 3.61
C LEU A 37 -8.22 5.13 3.08
N SER A 38 -8.43 4.83 1.80
CA SER A 38 -7.68 3.76 1.15
C SER A 38 -6.17 4.05 1.21
N PRO A 39 -5.33 3.03 1.46
CA PRO A 39 -3.87 3.20 1.38
C PRO A 39 -3.39 3.59 -0.03
N TRP A 40 -4.21 3.34 -1.05
CA TRP A 40 -3.94 3.67 -2.45
C TRP A 40 -4.47 5.05 -2.86
N PHE A 41 -5.12 5.77 -1.94
CA PHE A 41 -5.64 7.12 -2.19
C PHE A 41 -4.53 8.17 -2.03
N GLU A 42 -3.81 8.45 -3.11
CA GLU A 42 -2.63 9.33 -3.12
C GLU A 42 -2.97 10.80 -3.31
N GLU A 43 -4.10 11.13 -3.96
CA GLU A 43 -4.46 12.50 -4.35
C GLU A 43 -5.08 13.35 -3.22
N ARG A 44 -4.90 12.97 -1.98
CA ARG A 44 -5.53 13.65 -0.84
C ARG A 44 -5.29 15.16 -0.81
N ARG A 45 -4.10 15.63 -1.19
CA ARG A 45 -3.75 17.06 -1.17
C ARG A 45 -4.50 17.89 -2.20
N HIS A 46 -4.98 17.25 -3.26
CA HIS A 46 -5.74 17.84 -4.35
C HIS A 46 -7.21 17.44 -4.28
N SER A 47 -7.65 16.98 -3.12
CA SER A 47 -9.02 16.55 -2.88
C SER A 47 -9.75 17.57 -2.02
N THR A 48 -11.03 17.73 -2.29
CA THR A 48 -11.95 18.54 -1.49
C THR A 48 -12.47 17.76 -0.28
N VAL A 49 -13.06 18.46 0.67
CA VAL A 49 -13.78 17.83 1.81
C VAL A 49 -14.85 16.86 1.30
N GLU A 50 -15.54 17.21 0.22
CA GLU A 50 -16.58 16.36 -0.37
C GLU A 50 -15.99 15.07 -0.97
N ASP A 51 -14.83 15.15 -1.63
CA ASP A 51 -14.13 13.95 -2.14
C ASP A 51 -13.71 13.01 -1.01
N ILE A 52 -13.24 13.57 0.09
CA ILE A 52 -12.91 12.78 1.28
C ILE A 52 -14.15 12.09 1.86
N LYS A 53 -15.29 12.78 1.94
CA LYS A 53 -16.56 12.18 2.38
C LYS A 53 -16.99 11.02 1.48
N LYS A 54 -16.90 11.19 0.16
CA LYS A 54 -17.18 10.12 -0.81
C LYS A 54 -16.25 8.93 -0.63
N GLN A 55 -14.96 9.19 -0.46
CA GLN A 55 -13.96 8.14 -0.22
C GLN A 55 -14.26 7.37 1.08
N LEU A 56 -14.62 8.05 2.16
CA LEU A 56 -14.97 7.41 3.42
C LEU A 56 -16.26 6.58 3.30
N ALA A 57 -17.27 7.06 2.57
CA ALA A 57 -18.48 6.31 2.29
C ALA A 57 -18.19 5.04 1.48
N TYR A 58 -17.33 5.15 0.46
CA TYR A 58 -16.83 3.99 -0.28
C TYR A 58 -16.14 2.98 0.64
N ARG A 59 -15.27 3.42 1.56
CA ARG A 59 -14.57 2.56 2.51
C ARG A 59 -15.53 1.78 3.43
N GLU A 60 -16.65 2.40 3.84
CA GLU A 60 -17.68 1.71 4.62
C GLU A 60 -18.43 0.65 3.78
N GLN A 61 -18.77 0.97 2.54
CA GLN A 61 -19.39 0.01 1.63
C GLN A 61 -18.44 -1.16 1.29
N ASN A 62 -17.15 -0.88 1.16
CA ASN A 62 -16.14 -1.89 0.86
C ASN A 62 -16.03 -2.97 1.95
N LYS A 63 -16.34 -2.65 3.21
CA LYS A 63 -16.38 -3.66 4.29
C LYS A 63 -17.35 -4.80 4.01
N GLU A 64 -18.46 -4.52 3.35
CA GLU A 64 -19.40 -5.57 2.94
C GLU A 64 -18.82 -6.41 1.81
N ALA A 65 -18.15 -5.77 0.85
CA ALA A 65 -17.43 -6.48 -0.21
C ALA A 65 -16.35 -7.41 0.36
N VAL A 66 -15.60 -6.96 1.38
CA VAL A 66 -14.60 -7.78 2.09
C VAL A 66 -15.25 -8.98 2.79
N ARG A 67 -16.39 -8.79 3.46
CA ARG A 67 -17.12 -9.92 4.11
C ARG A 67 -17.56 -10.97 3.10
N ASN A 68 -17.94 -10.57 1.91
CA ASN A 68 -18.42 -11.44 0.85
C ASN A 68 -17.31 -12.06 -0.01
N PHE A 69 -16.10 -11.52 0.08
CA PHE A 69 -14.93 -11.99 -0.68
C PHE A 69 -14.53 -13.41 -0.26
N ARG A 70 -14.27 -14.26 -1.24
CA ARG A 70 -13.83 -15.65 -1.03
C ARG A 70 -12.47 -15.85 -1.69
N VAL A 71 -11.44 -15.91 -0.89
CA VAL A 71 -10.07 -16.14 -1.38
C VAL A 71 -9.98 -17.52 -2.03
N THR A 72 -9.81 -17.55 -3.34
CA THR A 72 -9.54 -18.77 -4.12
C THR A 72 -8.05 -18.92 -4.41
N ARG A 73 -7.34 -17.79 -4.57
CA ARG A 73 -5.88 -17.74 -4.73
C ARG A 73 -5.28 -16.64 -3.88
N ASP A 74 -4.13 -16.93 -3.32
CA ASP A 74 -3.35 -16.01 -2.49
C ASP A 74 -1.91 -15.98 -3.02
N LEU A 75 -1.50 -14.86 -3.58
CA LEU A 75 -0.16 -14.63 -4.11
C LEU A 75 0.59 -13.72 -3.14
N LYS A 76 1.44 -14.30 -2.32
CA LYS A 76 2.22 -13.57 -1.32
C LYS A 76 3.50 -12.98 -1.91
N ALA A 77 3.77 -11.72 -1.61
CA ALA A 77 5.04 -11.05 -1.87
C ALA A 77 5.94 -11.02 -0.61
N ASP A 78 7.24 -10.78 -0.80
CA ASP A 78 8.22 -10.77 0.29
C ASP A 78 8.01 -9.64 1.31
N ASN A 79 7.32 -8.57 0.92
CA ASN A 79 7.00 -7.41 1.76
C ASN A 79 5.71 -7.58 2.60
N ASN A 80 5.24 -8.80 2.80
CA ASN A 80 3.97 -9.15 3.46
C ASN A 80 2.70 -8.66 2.74
N TYR A 81 2.81 -8.11 1.54
CA TYR A 81 1.64 -7.87 0.71
C TYR A 81 1.21 -9.14 -0.02
N HIS A 82 -0.07 -9.24 -0.23
CA HIS A 82 -0.69 -10.33 -0.96
C HIS A 82 -1.57 -9.77 -2.09
N VAL A 83 -1.66 -10.49 -3.18
CA VAL A 83 -2.75 -10.34 -4.14
C VAL A 83 -3.74 -11.47 -3.87
N PHE A 84 -4.87 -11.12 -3.29
CA PHE A 84 -5.98 -12.04 -3.05
C PHE A 84 -6.89 -12.05 -4.26
N ILE A 85 -7.29 -13.23 -4.71
CA ILE A 85 -8.17 -13.38 -5.87
C ILE A 85 -9.39 -14.20 -5.46
N ASP A 86 -10.56 -13.73 -5.89
CA ASP A 86 -11.83 -14.44 -5.85
C ASP A 86 -12.24 -14.74 -7.29
N ASP A 87 -11.88 -15.94 -7.77
CA ASP A 87 -12.18 -16.37 -9.13
C ASP A 87 -13.69 -16.51 -9.38
N ASN A 88 -14.44 -16.85 -8.34
CA ASN A 88 -15.90 -17.07 -8.46
C ASN A 88 -16.65 -15.76 -8.72
N HIS A 89 -16.21 -14.68 -8.12
CA HIS A 89 -16.83 -13.36 -8.29
C HIS A 89 -16.01 -12.42 -9.19
N GLN A 90 -14.91 -12.92 -9.77
CA GLN A 90 -14.02 -12.13 -10.65
C GLN A 90 -13.50 -10.85 -9.96
N LYS A 91 -13.11 -10.98 -8.70
CA LYS A 91 -12.60 -9.89 -7.85
C LYS A 91 -11.15 -10.13 -7.44
N PHE A 92 -10.47 -9.06 -7.10
CA PHE A 92 -9.16 -9.12 -6.46
C PHE A 92 -8.99 -8.00 -5.44
N ALA A 93 -8.01 -8.15 -4.57
CA ALA A 93 -7.58 -7.12 -3.64
C ALA A 93 -6.07 -7.22 -3.41
N ILE A 94 -5.45 -6.09 -3.09
CA ILE A 94 -4.03 -6.03 -2.70
C ILE A 94 -3.97 -5.50 -1.27
N GLY A 95 -3.35 -6.26 -0.38
CA GLY A 95 -3.24 -5.87 1.03
C GLY A 95 -2.41 -6.87 1.84
N THR A 96 -2.28 -6.60 3.12
CA THR A 96 -1.54 -7.48 4.04
C THR A 96 -2.42 -8.57 4.66
N LYS A 97 -3.72 -8.34 4.72
CA LYS A 97 -4.74 -9.28 5.23
C LYS A 97 -6.06 -9.06 4.50
N MET A 98 -6.85 -10.12 4.43
CA MET A 98 -8.23 -10.08 3.93
C MET A 98 -9.20 -10.12 5.10
N ASP A 99 -9.36 -8.99 5.79
CA ASP A 99 -10.31 -8.82 6.88
C ASP A 99 -10.94 -7.41 6.88
N VAL A 100 -12.02 -7.24 7.63
CA VAL A 100 -12.78 -5.98 7.70
C VAL A 100 -11.99 -4.87 8.41
N GLU A 101 -11.04 -5.21 9.27
CA GLU A 101 -10.20 -4.26 9.99
C GLU A 101 -9.20 -3.58 9.04
N THR A 102 -8.46 -4.38 8.28
CA THR A 102 -7.55 -3.87 7.24
C THR A 102 -8.30 -3.30 6.05
N ASN A 103 -9.48 -3.85 5.77
CA ASN A 103 -10.41 -3.38 4.75
C ASN A 103 -9.71 -3.13 3.40
N PRO A 104 -9.04 -4.13 2.79
CA PRO A 104 -8.41 -3.94 1.49
C PRO A 104 -9.47 -3.63 0.44
N ASP A 105 -9.13 -2.74 -0.51
CA ASP A 105 -10.05 -2.37 -1.57
C ASP A 105 -10.36 -3.57 -2.48
N ILE A 106 -11.63 -3.90 -2.62
CA ILE A 106 -12.10 -4.96 -3.50
C ILE A 106 -12.36 -4.38 -4.89
N LEU A 107 -11.65 -4.88 -5.86
CA LEU A 107 -11.70 -4.42 -7.25
C LEU A 107 -12.16 -5.54 -8.19
N ASP A 108 -12.75 -5.17 -9.31
CA ASP A 108 -13.08 -6.11 -10.38
C ASP A 108 -11.83 -6.47 -11.20
N LEU A 109 -11.66 -7.74 -11.56
CA LEU A 109 -10.60 -8.16 -12.48
C LEU A 109 -10.70 -7.45 -13.83
N SER A 110 -11.91 -7.07 -14.25
CA SER A 110 -12.14 -6.29 -15.47
C SER A 110 -11.57 -4.87 -15.44
N GLN A 111 -11.24 -4.34 -14.27
CA GLN A 111 -10.61 -3.03 -14.11
C GLN A 111 -9.09 -3.08 -14.37
N VAL A 112 -8.50 -4.27 -14.42
CA VAL A 112 -7.08 -4.44 -14.73
C VAL A 112 -6.85 -4.17 -16.21
N THR A 113 -6.13 -3.10 -16.50
CA THR A 113 -5.81 -2.70 -17.87
C THR A 113 -4.49 -3.30 -18.35
N SER A 114 -3.59 -3.58 -17.42
CA SER A 114 -2.32 -4.26 -17.70
C SER A 114 -1.81 -4.98 -16.46
N CYS A 115 -1.08 -6.06 -16.69
CA CYS A 115 -0.33 -6.75 -15.64
C CYS A 115 0.98 -7.22 -16.25
N ARG A 116 2.10 -6.83 -15.66
CA ARG A 116 3.43 -7.25 -16.11
C ARG A 116 4.32 -7.57 -14.92
N MET A 117 5.32 -8.37 -15.17
CA MET A 117 6.36 -8.66 -14.18
C MET A 117 7.68 -8.05 -14.64
N ASP A 118 8.25 -7.19 -13.83
CA ASP A 118 9.61 -6.69 -13.99
C ASP A 118 10.55 -7.55 -13.15
N VAL A 119 11.68 -7.98 -13.75
CA VAL A 119 12.69 -8.81 -13.09
C VAL A 119 14.00 -8.02 -13.04
N GLU A 120 14.45 -7.71 -11.84
CA GLU A 120 15.77 -7.14 -11.58
C GLU A 120 16.73 -8.26 -11.17
N GLN A 121 17.89 -8.33 -11.83
CA GLN A 121 18.95 -9.27 -11.49
C GLN A 121 20.14 -8.52 -10.91
N ASP A 122 20.52 -8.86 -9.69
CA ASP A 122 21.76 -8.40 -9.08
C ASP A 122 22.82 -9.50 -9.13
N ARG A 123 24.06 -9.12 -9.43
CA ARG A 123 25.22 -10.02 -9.44
C ARG A 123 26.24 -9.53 -8.42
N THR A 124 26.62 -10.40 -7.50
CA THR A 124 27.65 -10.14 -6.50
C THR A 124 28.78 -11.14 -6.68
N GLU A 125 30.03 -10.67 -6.73
CA GLU A 125 31.20 -11.54 -6.77
C GLU A 125 31.38 -12.16 -5.40
N GLU A 126 31.60 -13.49 -5.37
CA GLU A 126 31.84 -14.23 -4.13
C GLU A 126 33.31 -14.15 -3.75
N GLN A 127 33.55 -13.93 -2.48
CA GLN A 127 34.86 -13.93 -1.86
C GLN A 127 34.95 -15.04 -0.81
N TYR A 128 36.14 -15.54 -0.58
CA TYR A 128 36.41 -16.46 0.54
C TYR A 128 37.41 -15.82 1.51
N ARG A 129 37.40 -16.30 2.74
CA ARG A 129 38.35 -15.87 3.75
C ARG A 129 39.51 -16.87 3.75
N ASP A 130 40.75 -16.37 3.56
CA ASP A 130 41.95 -17.20 3.59
C ASP A 130 42.38 -17.57 5.02
N GLN A 131 43.45 -18.34 5.15
CA GLN A 131 43.95 -18.81 6.43
C GLN A 131 44.40 -17.68 7.36
N ASN A 132 44.70 -16.50 6.85
CA ASN A 132 45.09 -15.31 7.59
C ASN A 132 43.88 -14.43 7.97
N GLY A 133 42.68 -14.84 7.57
CA GLY A 133 41.43 -14.10 7.79
C GLY A 133 41.16 -12.98 6.78
N GLU A 134 41.96 -12.85 5.71
CA GLU A 134 41.77 -11.87 4.66
C GLU A 134 40.76 -12.35 3.62
N MET A 135 39.97 -11.42 3.09
CA MET A 135 39.01 -11.70 2.00
C MET A 135 39.76 -11.78 0.68
N ARG A 136 39.53 -12.84 -0.07
CA ARG A 136 40.14 -13.12 -1.36
C ARG A 136 39.09 -13.48 -2.41
N ASP A 137 39.35 -13.06 -3.62
CA ASP A 137 38.52 -13.42 -4.78
C ASP A 137 38.84 -14.84 -5.25
N TYR A 138 37.80 -15.54 -5.73
CA TYR A 138 37.99 -16.84 -6.36
C TYR A 138 38.65 -16.66 -7.74
N VAL A 139 39.52 -17.60 -8.11
CA VAL A 139 40.11 -17.67 -9.44
C VAL A 139 39.83 -19.06 -10.04
N PRO A 140 38.97 -19.15 -11.05
CA PRO A 140 38.23 -18.08 -11.76
C PRO A 140 37.15 -17.46 -10.85
N PRO A 141 36.68 -16.21 -11.15
CA PRO A 141 35.68 -15.53 -10.36
C PRO A 141 34.38 -16.32 -10.25
N ARG A 142 33.77 -16.31 -9.06
CA ARG A 142 32.47 -16.91 -8.79
C ARG A 142 31.44 -15.79 -8.51
N TYR A 143 30.23 -15.98 -8.98
CA TYR A 143 29.18 -14.98 -8.84
C TYR A 143 27.94 -15.60 -8.23
N LYS A 144 27.35 -14.85 -7.30
CA LYS A 144 26.02 -15.11 -6.75
C LYS A 144 25.03 -14.18 -7.44
N TYR A 145 23.94 -14.74 -7.90
CA TYR A 145 22.86 -13.99 -8.52
C TYR A 145 21.67 -13.95 -7.57
N SER A 146 21.07 -12.78 -7.43
CA SER A 146 19.79 -12.59 -6.77
C SER A 146 18.81 -11.92 -7.73
N TYR A 147 17.54 -12.23 -7.59
CA TYR A 147 16.48 -11.73 -8.44
C TYR A 147 15.41 -11.08 -7.60
N LYS A 148 14.94 -9.92 -8.04
CA LYS A 148 13.76 -9.25 -7.49
C LYS A 148 12.68 -9.23 -8.54
N TYR A 149 11.51 -9.71 -8.17
CA TYR A 149 10.33 -9.75 -9.02
C TYR A 149 9.35 -8.68 -8.56
N LYS A 150 8.92 -7.81 -9.48
CA LYS A 150 7.92 -6.76 -9.21
C LYS A 150 6.72 -7.00 -10.11
N MET A 151 5.57 -7.25 -9.52
CA MET A 151 4.31 -7.29 -10.25
C MET A 151 3.75 -5.88 -10.33
N MET A 152 3.48 -5.42 -11.55
CA MET A 152 2.86 -4.13 -11.86
C MET A 152 1.46 -4.40 -12.36
N ILE A 153 0.46 -3.86 -11.66
CA ILE A 153 -0.96 -4.01 -11.97
C ILE A 153 -1.59 -2.65 -12.20
#